data_e53b098cd1ce999fa669e6e8fcfdb485
#
_entry.id   e53b098cd1ce999fa669e6e8fcfdb485
#
_cell.length_a   1.000
_cell.length_b   1.000
_cell.length_c   1.000
_cell.angle_alpha   90.00
_cell.angle_beta   90.00
_cell.angle_gamma   90.00
#
_symmetry.space_group_name_H-M   'P 1'
#
loop_
_entity.id
_entity.type
_entity.pdbx_description
1 polymer ?
#
loop_
_entity_poly.entity_id
_entity_poly.type
_entity_poly.pdbx_seq_one_letter_code
_entity_poly.pdbx_strand_id
1 'polypeptide(L)'
;MNISFEIVPRSLEAFEQQYAFVQTLDKGINILNVPDIQRFDTRSWELAAQIDRQRYRFIPHFRAIDFKISSGELFRIIDDYQLDSVLLVTGDPPEGLKRSFYNTDVVDLIKAVRQHFPNLTIYAGFDPHRSGVQAECDYIQRKADAGATGFFSQPFYDQRMIEIYAEQMTGLETYIGISPITTKASMNYWEVKNQVKFPLNFRPDYEWSIEFANQVIATAANNGWHVYFMPIRIDLGRYFGGIKMDV
;
A
#
# COMPACT_ATOMS: atom_id res chain seq x y z
N MET A 1 -1.62 -9.03 -15.00
CA MET A 1 -1.07 -8.33 -13.79
C MET A 1 -2.08 -7.27 -13.33
N ASN A 2 -2.34 -7.16 -12.01
CA ASN A 2 -3.14 -6.06 -11.47
C ASN A 2 -2.25 -4.83 -11.24
N ILE A 3 -2.83 -3.64 -11.38
CA ILE A 3 -2.14 -2.37 -11.18
C ILE A 3 -2.91 -1.55 -10.15
N SER A 4 -2.29 -1.33 -9.00
CA SER A 4 -2.85 -0.57 -7.91
C SER A 4 -2.26 0.83 -7.83
N PHE A 5 -3.11 1.81 -7.53
CA PHE A 5 -2.72 3.20 -7.35
C PHE A 5 -3.19 3.70 -5.98
N GLU A 6 -2.30 4.35 -5.24
CA GLU A 6 -2.63 4.97 -3.96
C GLU A 6 -3.05 6.42 -4.13
N ILE A 7 -4.23 6.74 -3.61
CA ILE A 7 -4.72 8.12 -3.51
C ILE A 7 -4.70 8.55 -2.05
N VAL A 8 -3.88 9.54 -1.71
CA VAL A 8 -3.76 10.06 -0.34
C VAL A 8 -4.83 11.12 -0.09
N PRO A 9 -5.82 10.90 0.80
CA PRO A 9 -6.97 11.78 0.99
C PRO A 9 -6.62 12.97 1.91
N ARG A 10 -5.75 13.88 1.43
CA ARG A 10 -5.36 15.08 2.20
C ARG A 10 -6.52 16.04 2.43
N SER A 11 -7.43 16.13 1.48
CA SER A 11 -8.73 16.76 1.50
C SER A 11 -9.60 16.08 0.45
N LEU A 12 -10.90 16.28 0.50
CA LEU A 12 -11.82 15.75 -0.51
C LEU A 12 -11.45 16.28 -1.91
N GLU A 13 -11.15 17.57 -2.04
CA GLU A 13 -10.73 18.17 -3.31
C GLU A 13 -9.45 17.53 -3.86
N ALA A 14 -8.43 17.32 -3.00
CA ALA A 14 -7.18 16.67 -3.41
C ALA A 14 -7.39 15.20 -3.83
N PHE A 15 -8.33 14.51 -3.19
CA PHE A 15 -8.74 13.15 -3.58
C PHE A 15 -9.41 13.18 -4.96
N GLU A 16 -10.40 14.06 -5.18
CA GLU A 16 -11.13 14.19 -6.44
C GLU A 16 -10.20 14.51 -7.62
N GLN A 17 -9.23 15.41 -7.41
CA GLN A 17 -8.24 15.76 -8.44
C GLN A 17 -7.37 14.55 -8.82
N GLN A 18 -6.87 13.78 -7.83
CA GLN A 18 -6.09 12.59 -8.11
C GLN A 18 -6.93 11.48 -8.72
N TYR A 19 -8.16 11.30 -8.26
CA TYR A 19 -9.08 10.31 -8.82
C TYR A 19 -9.42 10.62 -10.28
N ALA A 20 -9.75 11.89 -10.60
CA ALA A 20 -9.98 12.33 -11.97
C ALA A 20 -8.74 12.08 -12.86
N PHE A 21 -7.53 12.34 -12.33
CA PHE A 21 -6.30 12.04 -13.06
C PHE A 21 -6.18 10.53 -13.35
N VAL A 22 -6.42 9.67 -12.37
CA VAL A 22 -6.36 8.20 -12.55
C VAL A 22 -7.34 7.74 -13.62
N GLN A 23 -8.54 8.33 -13.67
CA GLN A 23 -9.56 8.01 -14.68
C GLN A 23 -9.11 8.34 -16.11
N THR A 24 -8.21 9.31 -16.27
CA THR A 24 -7.64 9.69 -17.58
C THR A 24 -6.41 8.87 -17.97
N LEU A 25 -5.80 8.16 -17.01
CA LEU A 25 -4.64 7.32 -17.28
C LEU A 25 -5.06 6.03 -18.00
N ASP A 26 -4.61 5.88 -19.24
CA ASP A 26 -4.71 4.61 -19.98
C ASP A 26 -3.51 3.71 -19.62
N LYS A 27 -3.46 3.25 -18.36
CA LYS A 27 -2.36 2.44 -17.80
C LYS A 27 -2.87 1.15 -17.13
N GLY A 28 -4.11 0.76 -17.38
CA GLY A 28 -4.67 -0.49 -16.86
C GLY A 28 -4.84 -0.51 -15.34
N ILE A 29 -4.88 0.66 -14.66
CA ILE A 29 -5.14 0.74 -13.23
C ILE A 29 -6.53 0.19 -12.95
N ASN A 30 -6.60 -0.82 -12.09
CA ASN A 30 -7.84 -1.52 -11.74
C ASN A 30 -8.08 -1.61 -10.22
N ILE A 31 -7.13 -1.11 -9.42
CA ILE A 31 -7.23 -1.09 -7.96
C ILE A 31 -6.89 0.31 -7.44
N LEU A 32 -7.69 0.79 -6.49
CA LEU A 32 -7.45 2.04 -5.78
C LEU A 32 -7.25 1.77 -4.29
N ASN A 33 -6.07 2.09 -3.79
CA ASN A 33 -5.73 2.06 -2.38
C ASN A 33 -5.89 3.46 -1.77
N VAL A 34 -6.50 3.53 -0.60
CA VAL A 34 -6.64 4.80 0.14
C VAL A 34 -6.11 4.61 1.56
N PRO A 35 -4.96 5.21 1.89
CA PRO A 35 -4.37 5.09 3.22
C PRO A 35 -5.16 5.88 4.25
N ASP A 36 -5.29 5.31 5.45
CA ASP A 36 -5.87 5.99 6.59
C ASP A 36 -4.80 6.77 7.36
N ILE A 37 -4.82 8.09 7.22
CA ILE A 37 -3.83 8.99 7.82
C ILE A 37 -4.53 9.87 8.86
N GLN A 38 -4.26 9.61 10.14
CA GLN A 38 -4.97 10.23 11.27
C GLN A 38 -4.97 11.77 11.31
N ARG A 39 -3.98 12.41 10.68
CA ARG A 39 -3.91 13.88 10.63
C ARG A 39 -4.90 14.51 9.65
N PHE A 40 -5.56 13.69 8.81
CA PHE A 40 -6.58 14.16 7.88
C PHE A 40 -7.97 13.89 8.47
N ASP A 41 -8.91 14.75 8.14
CA ASP A 41 -10.29 14.65 8.65
C ASP A 41 -11.06 13.51 7.98
N THR A 42 -10.81 13.28 6.68
CA THR A 42 -11.46 12.21 5.90
C THR A 42 -10.81 10.86 6.19
N ARG A 43 -11.62 9.90 6.57
CA ARG A 43 -11.18 8.51 6.79
C ARG A 43 -11.15 7.75 5.46
N SER A 44 -10.25 6.78 5.34
CA SER A 44 -10.07 6.03 4.09
C SER A 44 -11.36 5.38 3.59
N TRP A 45 -12.16 4.80 4.46
CA TRP A 45 -13.41 4.08 4.12
C TRP A 45 -14.56 5.01 3.75
N GLU A 46 -14.58 6.26 4.22
CA GLU A 46 -15.61 7.25 3.89
C GLU A 46 -15.63 7.59 2.40
N LEU A 47 -14.54 7.32 1.68
CA LEU A 47 -14.43 7.56 0.24
C LEU A 47 -15.04 6.46 -0.63
N ALA A 48 -15.56 5.38 -0.02
CA ALA A 48 -16.16 4.27 -0.75
C ALA A 48 -17.29 4.69 -1.70
N ALA A 49 -18.06 5.74 -1.33
CA ALA A 49 -19.17 6.26 -2.14
C ALA A 49 -18.70 7.11 -3.33
N GLN A 50 -17.46 7.64 -3.33
CA GLN A 50 -16.92 8.44 -4.42
C GLN A 50 -16.24 7.63 -5.50
N ILE A 51 -15.97 6.34 -5.25
CA ILE A 51 -15.26 5.48 -6.18
C ILE A 51 -16.24 4.64 -6.99
N ASP A 52 -16.05 4.62 -8.30
CA ASP A 52 -16.75 3.69 -9.19
C ASP A 52 -16.22 2.25 -8.95
N ARG A 53 -16.91 1.53 -8.08
CA ARG A 53 -16.57 0.16 -7.66
C ARG A 53 -16.86 -0.89 -8.73
N GLN A 54 -17.51 -0.53 -9.84
CA GLN A 54 -17.63 -1.41 -11.00
C GLN A 54 -16.35 -1.42 -11.84
N ARG A 55 -15.64 -0.26 -11.86
CA ARG A 55 -14.39 -0.09 -12.60
C ARG A 55 -13.16 -0.42 -11.75
N TYR A 56 -13.18 -0.08 -10.45
CA TYR A 56 -12.03 -0.22 -9.56
C TYR A 56 -12.36 -1.06 -8.34
N ARG A 57 -11.48 -1.99 -8.00
CA ARG A 57 -11.46 -2.56 -6.64
C ARG A 57 -10.99 -1.47 -5.69
N PHE A 58 -11.81 -1.16 -4.71
CA PHE A 58 -11.49 -0.18 -3.67
C PHE A 58 -10.89 -0.86 -2.45
N ILE A 59 -9.73 -0.43 -1.99
CA ILE A 59 -9.04 -0.99 -0.83
C ILE A 59 -8.73 0.13 0.17
N PRO A 60 -9.61 0.39 1.15
CA PRO A 60 -9.29 1.28 2.26
C PRO A 60 -8.29 0.60 3.21
N HIS A 61 -7.34 1.38 3.72
CA HIS A 61 -6.40 0.91 4.73
C HIS A 61 -6.97 1.09 6.13
N PHE A 62 -6.68 0.14 7.02
CA PHE A 62 -7.01 0.20 8.43
C PHE A 62 -5.75 -0.07 9.25
N ARG A 63 -5.50 0.77 10.24
CA ARG A 63 -4.35 0.63 11.13
C ARG A 63 -4.79 -0.14 12.37
N ALA A 64 -4.14 -1.25 12.68
CA ALA A 64 -4.51 -2.12 13.79
C ALA A 64 -4.55 -1.37 15.13
N ILE A 65 -3.59 -0.47 15.36
CA ILE A 65 -3.50 0.32 16.59
C ILE A 65 -4.68 1.29 16.81
N ASP A 66 -5.50 1.55 15.80
CA ASP A 66 -6.67 2.44 15.91
C ASP A 66 -7.93 1.69 16.38
N PHE A 67 -7.89 0.36 16.43
CA PHE A 67 -9.06 -0.45 16.74
C PHE A 67 -8.84 -1.41 17.92
N LYS A 68 -9.79 -1.41 18.86
CA LYS A 68 -9.89 -2.45 19.87
C LYS A 68 -10.77 -3.58 19.33
N ILE A 69 -10.23 -4.78 19.14
CA ILE A 69 -10.96 -5.92 18.55
C ILE A 69 -12.30 -6.14 19.25
N SER A 70 -12.30 -6.11 20.61
CA SER A 70 -13.51 -6.36 21.41
C SER A 70 -14.59 -5.26 21.30
N SER A 71 -14.31 -4.11 20.67
CA SER A 71 -15.32 -3.06 20.45
C SER A 71 -16.26 -3.37 19.28
N GLY A 72 -15.81 -4.21 18.34
CA GLY A 72 -16.52 -4.49 17.09
C GLY A 72 -16.62 -3.29 16.15
N GLU A 73 -15.89 -2.20 16.41
CA GLU A 73 -15.97 -0.96 15.62
C GLU A 73 -15.56 -1.19 14.18
N LEU A 74 -14.42 -1.85 13.94
CA LEU A 74 -13.96 -2.16 12.60
C LEU A 74 -14.96 -3.03 11.83
N PHE A 75 -15.59 -3.99 12.49
CA PHE A 75 -16.58 -4.87 11.85
C PHE A 75 -17.80 -4.07 11.38
N ARG A 76 -18.29 -3.13 12.21
CA ARG A 76 -19.40 -2.24 11.82
C ARG A 76 -19.01 -1.36 10.64
N ILE A 77 -17.78 -0.81 10.61
CA ILE A 77 -17.31 -0.02 9.47
C ILE A 77 -17.31 -0.85 8.18
N ILE A 78 -16.79 -2.08 8.23
CA ILE A 78 -16.77 -2.98 7.07
C ILE A 78 -18.19 -3.23 6.54
N ASP A 79 -19.14 -3.50 7.44
CA ASP A 79 -20.55 -3.74 7.09
C ASP A 79 -21.24 -2.46 6.57
N ASP A 80 -21.11 -1.34 7.28
CA ASP A 80 -21.79 -0.07 6.96
C ASP A 80 -21.37 0.48 5.58
N TYR A 81 -20.09 0.34 5.23
CA TYR A 81 -19.54 0.76 3.94
C TYR A 81 -19.55 -0.35 2.88
N GLN A 82 -20.07 -1.54 3.22
CA GLN A 82 -20.16 -2.72 2.33
C GLN A 82 -18.82 -2.99 1.64
N LEU A 83 -17.75 -3.05 2.43
CA LEU A 83 -16.41 -3.27 1.91
C LEU A 83 -16.21 -4.74 1.53
N ASP A 84 -15.69 -4.97 0.33
CA ASP A 84 -15.32 -6.30 -0.19
C ASP A 84 -13.83 -6.61 -0.06
N SER A 85 -13.04 -5.56 0.17
CA SER A 85 -11.58 -5.63 0.26
C SER A 85 -11.08 -4.61 1.30
N VAL A 86 -10.08 -4.99 2.08
CA VAL A 86 -9.42 -4.11 3.07
C VAL A 86 -7.91 -4.36 3.09
N LEU A 87 -7.11 -3.33 3.41
CA LEU A 87 -5.69 -3.50 3.71
C LEU A 87 -5.45 -3.21 5.19
N LEU A 88 -5.02 -4.24 5.93
CA LEU A 88 -4.70 -4.15 7.35
C LEU A 88 -3.20 -3.92 7.55
N VAL A 89 -2.85 -2.85 8.24
CA VAL A 89 -1.47 -2.48 8.58
C VAL A 89 -1.31 -2.29 10.08
N THR A 90 -0.12 -2.46 10.61
CA THR A 90 0.16 -2.24 12.04
C THR A 90 -0.20 -0.81 12.46
N GLY A 91 0.27 0.18 11.69
CA GLY A 91 0.20 1.59 12.02
C GLY A 91 1.31 2.02 12.98
N ASP A 92 1.73 3.30 12.85
CA ASP A 92 2.69 3.89 13.76
C ASP A 92 1.97 4.65 14.88
N PRO A 93 2.48 4.64 16.11
CA PRO A 93 1.94 5.46 17.19
C PRO A 93 1.88 6.93 16.79
N PRO A 94 0.82 7.65 17.14
CA PRO A 94 0.65 9.04 16.72
C PRO A 94 1.67 9.95 17.44
N GLU A 95 2.62 10.49 16.69
CA GLU A 95 3.54 11.51 17.21
C GLU A 95 2.76 12.83 17.42
N GLY A 96 2.72 13.30 18.68
CA GLY A 96 2.15 14.61 19.03
C GLY A 96 0.62 14.74 18.91
N LEU A 97 -0.10 13.70 18.57
CA LEU A 97 -1.55 13.69 18.52
C LEU A 97 -2.12 13.21 19.86
N LYS A 98 -3.10 13.94 20.42
CA LYS A 98 -3.85 13.53 21.62
C LYS A 98 -4.92 12.49 21.31
N ARG A 99 -4.60 11.47 20.50
CA ARG A 99 -5.52 10.37 20.21
C ARG A 99 -5.09 9.12 20.94
N SER A 100 -6.05 8.40 21.49
CA SER A 100 -5.80 7.08 22.07
C SER A 100 -5.47 6.09 20.96
N PHE A 101 -4.55 5.20 21.23
CA PHE A 101 -4.28 4.04 20.39
C PHE A 101 -4.33 2.77 21.25
N TYR A 102 -4.55 1.65 20.60
CA TYR A 102 -4.65 0.34 21.25
C TYR A 102 -3.40 -0.49 20.96
N ASN A 103 -3.06 -1.40 21.86
CA ASN A 103 -2.01 -2.38 21.64
C ASN A 103 -2.56 -3.59 20.86
N THR A 104 -3.18 -3.32 19.70
CA THR A 104 -3.75 -4.36 18.85
C THR A 104 -2.70 -4.83 17.85
N ASP A 105 -2.33 -6.11 17.92
CA ASP A 105 -1.48 -6.74 16.93
C ASP A 105 -2.24 -6.93 15.61
N VAL A 106 -1.59 -6.68 14.47
CA VAL A 106 -2.24 -6.80 13.17
C VAL A 106 -2.57 -8.25 12.80
N VAL A 107 -1.79 -9.23 13.28
CA VAL A 107 -2.07 -10.66 13.05
C VAL A 107 -3.35 -11.07 13.76
N ASP A 108 -3.53 -10.62 15.03
CA ASP A 108 -4.75 -10.86 15.78
C ASP A 108 -5.96 -10.17 15.14
N LEU A 109 -5.76 -8.95 14.60
CA LEU A 109 -6.81 -8.24 13.89
C LEU A 109 -7.21 -8.96 12.61
N ILE A 110 -6.25 -9.41 11.79
CA ILE A 110 -6.50 -10.21 10.57
C ILE A 110 -7.32 -11.45 10.92
N LYS A 111 -6.93 -12.19 11.97
CA LYS A 111 -7.63 -13.38 12.43
C LYS A 111 -9.07 -13.08 12.85
N ALA A 112 -9.28 -12.01 13.60
CA ALA A 112 -10.61 -11.60 14.05
C ALA A 112 -11.51 -11.16 12.87
N VAL A 113 -10.96 -10.39 11.92
CA VAL A 113 -11.67 -9.98 10.71
C VAL A 113 -12.01 -11.18 9.84
N ARG A 114 -11.10 -12.13 9.63
CA ARG A 114 -11.35 -13.37 8.87
C ARG A 114 -12.42 -14.23 9.48
N GLN A 115 -12.44 -14.35 10.82
CA GLN A 115 -13.48 -15.11 11.53
C GLN A 115 -14.87 -14.48 11.38
N HIS A 116 -14.95 -13.15 11.35
CA HIS A 116 -16.21 -12.43 11.22
C HIS A 116 -16.68 -12.34 9.76
N PHE A 117 -15.74 -12.17 8.83
CA PHE A 117 -15.99 -12.02 7.37
C PHE A 117 -15.24 -13.09 6.56
N PRO A 118 -15.77 -14.32 6.46
CA PRO A 118 -15.06 -15.42 5.77
C PRO A 118 -14.72 -15.14 4.29
N ASN A 119 -15.53 -14.32 3.62
CA ASN A 119 -15.41 -14.02 2.19
C ASN A 119 -14.72 -12.68 1.87
N LEU A 120 -14.38 -11.89 2.88
CA LEU A 120 -13.71 -10.60 2.68
C LEU A 120 -12.29 -10.81 2.11
N THR A 121 -11.89 -10.02 1.13
CA THR A 121 -10.50 -9.99 0.69
C THR A 121 -9.67 -9.17 1.69
N ILE A 122 -8.78 -9.83 2.41
CA ILE A 122 -7.95 -9.19 3.42
C ILE A 122 -6.52 -9.12 2.90
N TYR A 123 -6.07 -7.92 2.60
CA TYR A 123 -4.67 -7.65 2.31
C TYR A 123 -3.92 -7.26 3.58
N ALA A 124 -2.61 -7.51 3.61
CA ALA A 124 -1.72 -7.09 4.68
C ALA A 124 -0.51 -6.34 4.14
N GLY A 125 -0.01 -5.37 4.90
CA GLY A 125 1.22 -4.66 4.56
C GLY A 125 2.47 -5.44 4.96
N PHE A 126 3.59 -5.25 4.23
CA PHE A 126 4.93 -5.64 4.67
C PHE A 126 5.96 -4.57 4.31
N ASP A 127 7.07 -4.54 5.05
CA ASP A 127 8.06 -3.49 4.95
C ASP A 127 9.48 -4.08 4.84
N PRO A 128 10.09 -4.04 3.63
CA PRO A 128 11.42 -4.60 3.41
C PRO A 128 12.55 -3.83 4.11
N HIS A 129 12.24 -2.69 4.74
CA HIS A 129 13.23 -1.83 5.40
C HIS A 129 13.19 -1.90 6.92
N ARG A 130 12.13 -2.49 7.49
CA ARG A 130 11.85 -2.47 8.93
C ARG A 130 12.67 -3.48 9.73
N SER A 131 12.87 -4.65 9.18
CA SER A 131 13.55 -5.77 9.84
C SER A 131 14.45 -6.52 8.86
N GLY A 132 15.18 -7.52 9.33
CA GLY A 132 15.91 -8.42 8.42
C GLY A 132 14.94 -9.25 7.57
N VAL A 133 15.37 -9.63 6.36
CA VAL A 133 14.53 -10.34 5.38
C VAL A 133 13.81 -11.55 6.00
N GLN A 134 14.53 -12.41 6.72
CA GLN A 134 13.94 -13.60 7.35
C GLN A 134 12.83 -13.24 8.34
N ALA A 135 13.06 -12.26 9.20
CA ALA A 135 12.07 -11.84 10.21
C ALA A 135 10.81 -11.25 9.55
N GLU A 136 10.97 -10.50 8.46
CA GLU A 136 9.83 -9.96 7.72
C GLU A 136 9.08 -11.07 6.97
N CYS A 137 9.77 -12.04 6.37
CA CYS A 137 9.14 -13.20 5.74
C CYS A 137 8.37 -14.06 6.76
N ASP A 138 8.92 -14.30 7.94
CA ASP A 138 8.23 -14.99 9.04
C ASP A 138 6.97 -14.21 9.47
N TYR A 139 7.05 -12.89 9.45
CA TYR A 139 5.90 -12.03 9.79
C TYR A 139 4.82 -12.05 8.71
N ILE A 140 5.21 -12.05 7.44
CA ILE A 140 4.31 -12.25 6.28
C ILE A 140 3.58 -13.59 6.42
N GLN A 141 4.32 -14.66 6.71
CA GLN A 141 3.72 -16.00 6.88
C GLN A 141 2.70 -16.04 8.02
N ARG A 142 2.99 -15.44 9.18
CA ARG A 142 2.02 -15.34 10.28
C ARG A 142 0.75 -14.60 9.88
N LYS A 143 0.85 -13.54 9.07
CA LYS A 143 -0.32 -12.81 8.53
C LYS A 143 -1.11 -13.68 7.54
N ALA A 144 -0.43 -14.45 6.69
CA ALA A 144 -1.08 -15.39 5.78
C ALA A 144 -1.83 -16.48 6.56
N ASP A 145 -1.20 -17.09 7.57
CA ASP A 145 -1.81 -18.11 8.43
C ASP A 145 -3.01 -17.56 9.22
N ALA A 146 -3.00 -16.28 9.55
CA ALA A 146 -4.12 -15.58 10.20
C ALA A 146 -5.29 -15.30 9.24
N GLY A 147 -5.09 -15.42 7.93
CA GLY A 147 -6.14 -15.28 6.91
C GLY A 147 -5.96 -14.11 5.94
N ALA A 148 -4.78 -13.48 5.88
CA ALA A 148 -4.50 -12.53 4.80
C ALA A 148 -4.46 -13.26 3.45
N THR A 149 -5.08 -12.67 2.42
CA THR A 149 -5.19 -13.25 1.07
C THR A 149 -4.11 -12.73 0.13
N GLY A 150 -3.51 -11.58 0.43
CA GLY A 150 -2.45 -11.00 -0.37
C GLY A 150 -1.71 -9.89 0.38
N PHE A 151 -0.65 -9.39 -0.23
CA PHE A 151 0.32 -8.52 0.44
C PHE A 151 0.68 -7.30 -0.39
N PHE A 152 0.72 -6.13 0.26
CA PHE A 152 1.22 -4.88 -0.31
C PHE A 152 2.52 -4.48 0.39
N SER A 153 3.59 -4.26 -0.39
CA SER A 153 4.86 -3.84 0.18
C SER A 153 4.94 -2.33 0.40
N GLN A 154 5.79 -1.91 1.35
CA GLN A 154 6.42 -0.60 1.27
C GLN A 154 7.30 -0.52 0.00
N PRO A 155 7.65 0.70 -0.50
CA PRO A 155 8.40 0.82 -1.74
C PRO A 155 9.76 0.14 -1.68
N PHE A 156 10.10 -0.54 -2.75
CA PHE A 156 11.46 -1.00 -2.98
C PHE A 156 12.27 0.04 -3.75
N TYR A 157 13.60 0.02 -3.56
CA TYR A 157 14.56 0.87 -4.27
C TYR A 157 15.81 0.10 -4.73
N ASP A 158 15.85 -1.21 -4.53
CA ASP A 158 16.90 -2.10 -5.00
C ASP A 158 16.27 -3.36 -5.61
N GLN A 159 16.59 -3.62 -6.88
CA GLN A 159 16.08 -4.76 -7.64
C GLN A 159 16.42 -6.11 -6.98
N ARG A 160 17.62 -6.23 -6.41
CA ARG A 160 18.06 -7.47 -5.74
C ARG A 160 17.22 -7.79 -4.50
N MET A 161 16.75 -6.76 -3.80
CA MET A 161 15.83 -6.97 -2.68
C MET A 161 14.49 -7.54 -3.15
N ILE A 162 13.96 -7.05 -4.29
CA ILE A 162 12.73 -7.58 -4.89
C ILE A 162 12.91 -9.06 -5.24
N GLU A 163 14.04 -9.42 -5.87
CA GLU A 163 14.36 -10.81 -6.26
C GLU A 163 14.41 -11.74 -5.04
N ILE A 164 15.08 -11.30 -3.95
CA ILE A 164 15.14 -12.07 -2.70
C ILE A 164 13.74 -12.32 -2.13
N TYR A 165 12.89 -11.29 -2.07
CA TYR A 165 11.52 -11.45 -1.59
C TYR A 165 10.68 -12.32 -2.54
N ALA A 166 10.90 -12.24 -3.85
CA ALA A 166 10.20 -13.08 -4.82
C ALA A 166 10.44 -14.58 -4.58
N GLU A 167 11.68 -14.95 -4.28
CA GLU A 167 12.03 -16.34 -3.93
C GLU A 167 11.33 -16.80 -2.65
N GLN A 168 11.23 -15.94 -1.63
CA GLN A 168 10.68 -16.28 -0.32
C GLN A 168 9.15 -16.26 -0.28
N MET A 169 8.50 -15.47 -1.15
CA MET A 169 7.05 -15.26 -1.16
C MET A 169 6.34 -15.99 -2.31
N THR A 170 6.94 -17.08 -2.81
CA THR A 170 6.36 -17.88 -3.89
C THR A 170 4.95 -18.36 -3.52
N GLY A 171 3.99 -18.15 -4.42
CA GLY A 171 2.59 -18.55 -4.25
C GLY A 171 1.72 -17.57 -3.46
N LEU A 172 2.26 -16.46 -2.95
CA LEU A 172 1.49 -15.41 -2.31
C LEU A 172 1.14 -14.31 -3.32
N GLU A 173 -0.13 -13.87 -3.32
CA GLU A 173 -0.54 -12.69 -4.10
C GLU A 173 0.18 -11.45 -3.56
N THR A 174 1.03 -10.84 -4.38
CA THR A 174 1.93 -9.78 -3.93
C THR A 174 1.88 -8.57 -4.84
N TYR A 175 1.77 -7.39 -4.23
CA TYR A 175 1.80 -6.09 -4.87
C TYR A 175 3.07 -5.35 -4.47
N ILE A 176 3.97 -5.13 -5.41
CA ILE A 176 5.24 -4.44 -5.17
C ILE A 176 5.04 -2.94 -5.16
N GLY A 177 5.41 -2.32 -4.06
CA GLY A 177 5.34 -0.88 -3.88
C GLY A 177 6.37 -0.14 -4.72
N ILE A 178 5.90 0.88 -5.45
CA ILE A 178 6.70 1.78 -6.27
C ILE A 178 6.39 3.21 -5.83
N SER A 179 7.38 3.92 -5.30
CA SER A 179 7.22 5.34 -4.94
C SER A 179 8.36 6.17 -5.55
N PRO A 180 8.04 7.10 -6.43
CA PRO A 180 9.08 7.95 -7.03
C PRO A 180 9.66 8.94 -6.02
N ILE A 181 10.98 9.08 -6.03
CA ILE A 181 11.71 10.05 -5.22
C ILE A 181 12.45 10.99 -6.18
N THR A 182 11.97 12.22 -6.25
CA THR A 182 12.42 13.18 -7.27
C THR A 182 13.24 14.35 -6.69
N THR A 183 13.47 14.35 -5.37
CA THR A 183 14.23 15.40 -4.67
C THR A 183 15.06 14.84 -3.53
N LYS A 184 16.16 15.51 -3.19
CA LYS A 184 16.96 15.17 -1.99
C LYS A 184 16.17 15.28 -0.69
N ALA A 185 15.23 16.22 -0.60
CA ALA A 185 14.38 16.37 0.59
C ALA A 185 13.45 15.15 0.77
N SER A 186 12.87 14.64 -0.32
CA SER A 186 12.09 13.41 -0.30
C SER A 186 12.97 12.20 0.04
N MET A 187 14.16 12.09 -0.53
CA MET A 187 15.13 11.03 -0.20
C MET A 187 15.45 11.02 1.30
N ASN A 188 15.82 12.16 1.87
CA ASN A 188 16.13 12.27 3.29
C ASN A 188 14.92 11.87 4.17
N TYR A 189 13.70 12.20 3.76
CA TYR A 189 12.49 11.77 4.48
C TYR A 189 12.40 10.23 4.55
N TRP A 190 12.62 9.55 3.43
CA TRP A 190 12.59 8.09 3.38
C TRP A 190 13.72 7.43 4.18
N GLU A 191 14.93 8.01 4.16
CA GLU A 191 16.07 7.54 4.97
C GLU A 191 15.81 7.67 6.48
N VAL A 192 15.29 8.81 6.91
CA VAL A 192 15.13 9.13 8.34
C VAL A 192 13.86 8.50 8.93
N LYS A 193 12.73 8.60 8.22
CA LYS A 193 11.43 8.16 8.75
C LYS A 193 11.13 6.68 8.45
N ASN A 194 11.55 6.20 7.30
CA ASN A 194 11.26 4.83 6.86
C ASN A 194 12.50 3.93 6.85
N GLN A 195 13.64 4.43 7.33
CA GLN A 195 14.90 3.69 7.46
C GLN A 195 15.41 3.06 6.12
N VAL A 196 14.95 3.60 5.00
CA VAL A 196 15.35 3.14 3.67
C VAL A 196 16.84 3.30 3.47
N LYS A 197 17.48 2.28 2.93
CA LYS A 197 18.86 2.34 2.44
C LYS A 197 18.84 2.30 0.93
N PHE A 198 19.23 3.42 0.32
CA PHE A 198 19.31 3.51 -1.13
C PHE A 198 20.58 2.86 -1.67
N PRO A 199 20.53 2.21 -2.84
CA PRO A 199 21.73 1.71 -3.49
C PRO A 199 22.64 2.86 -3.95
N LEU A 200 23.93 2.58 -4.13
CA LEU A 200 24.93 3.62 -4.45
C LEU A 200 24.66 4.35 -5.77
N ASN A 201 23.98 3.71 -6.71
CA ASN A 201 23.60 4.28 -8.01
C ASN A 201 22.23 4.99 -7.99
N PHE A 202 21.59 5.10 -6.81
CA PHE A 202 20.32 5.81 -6.68
C PHE A 202 20.48 7.30 -6.98
N ARG A 203 19.53 7.85 -7.74
CA ARG A 203 19.42 9.29 -8.01
C ARG A 203 17.99 9.75 -7.69
N PRO A 204 17.83 10.81 -6.86
CA PRO A 204 16.51 11.34 -6.52
C PRO A 204 16.00 12.27 -7.66
N ASP A 205 15.70 11.67 -8.81
CA ASP A 205 15.19 12.34 -9.99
C ASP A 205 14.11 11.51 -10.72
N TYR A 206 13.41 12.14 -11.68
CA TYR A 206 12.35 11.48 -12.44
C TYR A 206 12.89 10.36 -13.35
N GLU A 207 14.06 10.55 -13.93
CA GLU A 207 14.64 9.61 -14.88
C GLU A 207 14.93 8.28 -14.20
N TRP A 208 15.64 8.33 -13.07
CA TRP A 208 15.91 7.14 -12.27
C TRP A 208 14.63 6.48 -11.77
N SER A 209 13.68 7.29 -11.24
CA SER A 209 12.41 6.77 -10.69
C SER A 209 11.55 6.09 -11.76
N ILE A 210 11.52 6.62 -12.98
CA ILE A 210 10.80 6.03 -14.12
C ILE A 210 11.49 4.75 -14.59
N GLU A 211 12.81 4.77 -14.75
CA GLU A 211 13.60 3.61 -15.16
C GLU A 211 13.42 2.46 -14.15
N PHE A 212 13.58 2.75 -12.87
CA PHE A 212 13.40 1.76 -11.81
C PHE A 212 11.97 1.21 -11.77
N ALA A 213 10.95 2.05 -11.91
CA ALA A 213 9.55 1.60 -11.97
C ALA A 213 9.32 0.64 -13.14
N ASN A 214 9.87 0.92 -14.32
CA ASN A 214 9.76 0.03 -15.48
C ASN A 214 10.45 -1.33 -15.24
N GLN A 215 11.59 -1.34 -14.53
CA GLN A 215 12.26 -2.58 -14.13
C GLN A 215 11.40 -3.38 -13.14
N VAL A 216 10.81 -2.71 -12.14
CA VAL A 216 9.91 -3.36 -11.16
C VAL A 216 8.69 -3.96 -11.82
N ILE A 217 8.08 -3.26 -12.79
CA ILE A 217 6.93 -3.75 -13.56
C ILE A 217 7.29 -5.04 -14.28
N ALA A 218 8.42 -5.07 -14.98
CA ALA A 218 8.89 -6.26 -15.69
C ALA A 218 9.17 -7.43 -14.72
N THR A 219 9.79 -7.15 -13.57
CA THR A 219 10.05 -8.17 -12.54
C THR A 219 8.77 -8.70 -11.92
N ALA A 220 7.79 -7.83 -11.64
CA ALA A 220 6.49 -8.25 -11.11
C ALA A 220 5.78 -9.18 -12.10
N ALA A 221 5.76 -8.83 -13.39
CA ALA A 221 5.17 -9.66 -14.44
C ALA A 221 5.83 -11.04 -14.53
N ASN A 222 7.16 -11.10 -14.50
CA ASN A 222 7.93 -12.34 -14.57
C ASN A 222 7.70 -13.28 -13.38
N ASN A 223 7.35 -12.73 -12.21
CA ASN A 223 7.09 -13.49 -10.98
C ASN A 223 5.58 -13.75 -10.74
N GLY A 224 4.70 -13.34 -11.66
CA GLY A 224 3.25 -13.43 -11.46
C GLY A 224 2.73 -12.49 -10.36
N TRP A 225 3.49 -11.47 -10.03
CA TRP A 225 3.17 -10.44 -9.04
C TRP A 225 2.46 -9.25 -9.68
N HIS A 226 2.11 -8.28 -8.85
CA HIS A 226 1.36 -7.08 -9.19
C HIS A 226 2.14 -5.83 -8.79
N VAL A 227 1.74 -4.65 -9.25
CA VAL A 227 2.39 -3.40 -8.90
C VAL A 227 1.46 -2.47 -8.11
N TYR A 228 2.05 -1.72 -7.21
CA TYR A 228 1.38 -0.76 -6.34
C TYR A 228 2.09 0.59 -6.39
N PHE A 229 1.49 1.56 -7.09
CA PHE A 229 2.03 2.90 -7.22
C PHE A 229 1.63 3.78 -6.04
N MET A 230 2.62 4.38 -5.40
CA MET A 230 2.49 5.35 -4.31
C MET A 230 3.10 6.70 -4.71
N PRO A 231 2.48 7.48 -5.62
CA PRO A 231 3.03 8.72 -6.12
C PRO A 231 2.78 9.87 -5.12
N ILE A 232 3.78 10.17 -4.28
CA ILE A 232 3.65 11.16 -3.23
C ILE A 232 4.27 12.50 -3.67
N ARG A 233 3.44 13.56 -3.84
CA ARG A 233 3.86 14.93 -4.11
C ARG A 233 4.78 15.08 -5.32
N ILE A 234 4.40 14.49 -6.44
CA ILE A 234 5.12 14.57 -7.71
C ILE A 234 4.20 15.09 -8.83
N ASP A 235 4.78 15.48 -9.94
CA ASP A 235 4.06 15.69 -11.20
C ASP A 235 3.68 14.32 -11.78
N LEU A 236 2.39 13.97 -11.66
CA LEU A 236 1.85 12.69 -12.10
C LEU A 236 1.95 12.53 -13.63
N GLY A 237 1.66 13.60 -14.39
CA GLY A 237 1.72 13.57 -15.86
C GLY A 237 3.13 13.24 -16.35
N ARG A 238 4.14 13.94 -15.80
CA ARG A 238 5.55 13.69 -16.11
C ARG A 238 5.97 12.26 -15.75
N TYR A 239 5.60 11.79 -14.56
CA TYR A 239 6.01 10.46 -14.09
C TYR A 239 5.36 9.35 -14.91
N PHE A 240 4.02 9.36 -15.01
CA PHE A 240 3.29 8.31 -15.73
C PHE A 240 3.46 8.37 -17.25
N GLY A 241 3.88 9.52 -17.80
CA GLY A 241 4.26 9.64 -19.21
C GLY A 241 5.44 8.74 -19.60
N GLY A 242 6.36 8.45 -18.66
CA GLY A 242 7.49 7.55 -18.88
C GLY A 242 7.28 6.09 -18.47
N ILE A 243 6.16 5.77 -17.81
CA ILE A 243 5.86 4.40 -17.37
C ILE A 243 5.32 3.55 -18.53
N LYS A 244 5.90 2.35 -18.70
CA LYS A 244 5.54 1.36 -19.71
C LYS A 244 4.75 0.24 -19.04
N MET A 245 3.50 0.03 -19.47
CA MET A 245 2.61 -1.01 -18.93
C MET A 245 2.40 -2.17 -19.92
N ASP A 246 3.05 -2.10 -21.08
CA ASP A 246 2.94 -3.11 -22.14
C ASP A 246 3.84 -4.32 -21.80
N VAL A 247 3.47 -5.08 -20.73
CA VAL A 247 4.21 -6.27 -20.28
C VAL A 247 3.29 -7.48 -20.27
#